data_f1c2f9e79345910a123a5718de1735f6
#
_entry.id   f1c2f9e79345910a123a5718de1735f6
#
_cell.length_a   1.000
_cell.length_b   1.000
_cell.length_c   1.000
_cell.angle_alpha   90.00
_cell.angle_beta   90.00
_cell.angle_gamma   90.00
#
_symmetry.space_group_name_H-M   'P 1'
#
loop_
_entity.id
_entity.type
_entity.pdbx_description
1 polymer ?
#
loop_
_entity_poly.entity_id
_entity_poly.type
_entity_poly.pdbx_seq_one_letter_code
_entity_poly.pdbx_strand_id
1 'polypeptide(L)'
;MTKKFDFIQNVILFLFLILGCSKDPIQRNPYLADTRFQRDLNLSLPLYNQLSFVGGSIFIPDIGIKGVIVFNLSGSTFLAWEATCPNHLPESCSKLSISGVLAECSCENFQYSLATGQLLNPSEKLNPPRDLLFYQIQNFNGILRISN
;
A
#
# COMPACT_ATOMS: atom_id res chain seq x y z
N MET A 1 -28.20 -21.55 -47.34
CA MET A 1 -28.37 -20.27 -46.61
C MET A 1 -27.88 -20.33 -45.14
N THR A 2 -27.82 -21.48 -44.52
CA THR A 2 -27.44 -21.69 -43.13
C THR A 2 -25.98 -21.34 -42.82
N LYS A 3 -25.01 -21.72 -43.62
CA LYS A 3 -23.56 -21.50 -43.39
C LYS A 3 -23.14 -20.02 -43.31
N LYS A 4 -23.84 -19.10 -43.98
CA LYS A 4 -23.59 -17.67 -43.86
C LYS A 4 -24.08 -17.07 -42.53
N PHE A 5 -25.18 -17.64 -42.03
CA PHE A 5 -25.78 -17.20 -40.78
C PHE A 5 -24.89 -17.59 -39.58
N ASP A 6 -24.36 -18.82 -39.58
CA ASP A 6 -23.45 -19.34 -38.56
C ASP A 6 -22.14 -18.56 -38.52
N PHE A 7 -21.61 -18.17 -39.68
CA PHE A 7 -20.39 -17.35 -39.77
C PHE A 7 -20.58 -15.96 -39.18
N ILE A 8 -21.71 -15.31 -39.48
CA ILE A 8 -22.03 -13.97 -38.98
C ILE A 8 -22.23 -14.03 -37.46
N GLN A 9 -22.90 -15.06 -36.95
CA GLN A 9 -23.13 -15.25 -35.51
C GLN A 9 -21.82 -15.48 -34.73
N ASN A 10 -20.89 -16.25 -35.29
CA ASN A 10 -19.57 -16.46 -34.70
C ASN A 10 -18.70 -15.19 -34.71
N VAL A 11 -18.77 -14.38 -35.76
CA VAL A 11 -18.04 -13.09 -35.84
C VAL A 11 -18.58 -12.09 -34.83
N ILE A 12 -19.88 -12.02 -34.62
CA ILE A 12 -20.51 -11.17 -33.62
C ILE A 12 -20.14 -11.62 -32.21
N LEU A 13 -20.14 -12.94 -31.95
CA LEU A 13 -19.71 -13.48 -30.64
C LEU A 13 -18.24 -13.17 -30.34
N PHE A 14 -17.38 -13.26 -31.36
CA PHE A 14 -15.94 -12.94 -31.21
C PHE A 14 -15.69 -11.44 -30.99
N LEU A 15 -16.53 -10.57 -31.56
CA LEU A 15 -16.44 -9.12 -31.41
C LEU A 15 -16.81 -8.68 -29.98
N PHE A 16 -17.73 -9.38 -29.30
CA PHE A 16 -18.09 -9.12 -27.90
C PHE A 16 -17.00 -9.48 -26.89
N LEU A 17 -16.07 -10.38 -27.24
CA LEU A 17 -14.98 -10.81 -26.35
C LEU A 17 -13.81 -9.81 -26.24
N ILE A 18 -13.73 -8.82 -27.14
CA ILE A 18 -12.63 -7.84 -27.16
C ILE A 18 -12.97 -6.51 -26.46
N LEU A 19 -14.21 -6.32 -25.98
CA LEU A 19 -14.63 -5.07 -25.34
C LEU A 19 -14.42 -5.02 -23.82
N GLY A 20 -13.75 -6.03 -23.22
CA GLY A 20 -13.69 -6.26 -21.77
C GLY A 20 -12.47 -5.70 -21.03
N CYS A 21 -11.68 -4.78 -21.60
CA CYS A 21 -10.52 -4.24 -20.90
C CYS A 21 -10.72 -2.75 -20.55
N SER A 22 -11.52 -2.46 -19.52
CA SER A 22 -11.49 -1.15 -18.87
C SER A 22 -10.25 -1.14 -17.94
N LYS A 23 -9.21 -0.40 -18.29
CA LYS A 23 -8.16 -0.02 -17.34
C LYS A 23 -8.75 1.02 -16.44
N ASP A 24 -9.14 0.65 -15.23
CA ASP A 24 -9.42 1.63 -14.19
C ASP A 24 -8.14 2.47 -14.02
N PRO A 25 -8.20 3.80 -14.15
CA PRO A 25 -7.03 4.62 -13.89
C PRO A 25 -6.61 4.42 -12.46
N ILE A 26 -5.34 4.04 -12.23
CA ILE A 26 -4.76 3.96 -10.88
C ILE A 26 -4.98 5.34 -10.25
N GLN A 27 -5.93 5.43 -9.32
CA GLN A 27 -6.20 6.67 -8.60
C GLN A 27 -5.03 6.95 -7.66
N ARG A 28 -4.07 7.75 -8.14
CA ARG A 28 -2.97 8.24 -7.31
C ARG A 28 -3.52 9.06 -6.15
N ASN A 29 -2.88 8.95 -5.00
CA ASN A 29 -3.23 9.78 -3.87
C ASN A 29 -2.87 11.25 -4.20
N PRO A 30 -3.84 12.21 -4.20
CA PRO A 30 -3.57 13.59 -4.56
C PRO A 30 -2.73 14.34 -3.51
N TYR A 31 -2.63 13.79 -2.29
CA TYR A 31 -1.92 14.42 -1.17
C TYR A 31 -0.48 13.92 -1.04
N LEU A 32 -0.17 12.73 -1.59
CA LEU A 32 1.13 12.09 -1.44
C LEU A 32 1.91 12.13 -2.77
N ALA A 33 3.08 12.76 -2.73
CA ALA A 33 3.98 12.82 -3.89
C ALA A 33 4.65 11.45 -4.12
N ASP A 34 4.91 11.11 -5.38
CA ASP A 34 5.74 9.97 -5.73
C ASP A 34 7.19 10.26 -5.34
N THR A 35 7.75 9.45 -4.45
CA THR A 35 9.17 9.49 -4.08
C THR A 35 9.85 8.23 -4.58
N ARG A 36 11.01 8.36 -5.23
CA ARG A 36 11.81 7.21 -5.66
C ARG A 36 12.90 6.93 -4.66
N PHE A 37 12.93 5.71 -4.15
CA PHE A 37 13.98 5.25 -3.23
C PHE A 37 14.13 3.73 -3.30
N GLN A 38 15.27 3.27 -2.77
CA GLN A 38 15.51 1.87 -2.44
C GLN A 38 16.30 1.81 -1.13
N ARG A 39 15.89 0.94 -0.22
CA ARG A 39 16.55 0.73 1.07
C ARG A 39 16.59 -0.75 1.39
N ASP A 40 17.75 -1.25 1.76
CA ASP A 40 17.95 -2.61 2.24
C ASP A 40 18.07 -2.61 3.77
N LEU A 41 17.34 -3.51 4.44
CA LEU A 41 17.34 -3.71 5.89
C LEU A 41 17.83 -5.13 6.17
N ASN A 42 18.97 -5.25 6.86
CA ASN A 42 19.49 -6.56 7.28
C ASN A 42 18.86 -6.95 8.63
N LEU A 43 17.94 -7.92 8.62
CA LEU A 43 17.22 -8.38 9.81
C LEU A 43 18.12 -8.98 10.90
N SER A 44 19.38 -9.33 10.59
CA SER A 44 20.34 -9.79 11.59
C SER A 44 20.87 -8.67 12.51
N LEU A 45 20.61 -7.42 12.16
CA LEU A 45 21.05 -6.28 12.98
C LEU A 45 20.08 -6.03 14.13
N PRO A 46 20.57 -5.76 15.35
CA PRO A 46 19.74 -5.50 16.53
C PRO A 46 18.71 -4.39 16.36
N LEU A 47 19.00 -3.42 15.49
CA LEU A 47 18.11 -2.29 15.16
C LEU A 47 16.75 -2.78 14.61
N TYR A 48 16.72 -3.93 13.95
CA TYR A 48 15.52 -4.50 13.30
C TYR A 48 14.92 -5.68 14.07
N ASN A 49 15.36 -5.90 15.33
CA ASN A 49 14.93 -7.05 16.12
C ASN A 49 13.41 -7.15 16.32
N GLN A 50 12.69 -6.01 16.34
CA GLN A 50 11.23 -5.99 16.43
C GLN A 50 10.56 -6.69 15.24
N LEU A 51 11.20 -6.70 14.07
CA LEU A 51 10.70 -7.41 12.89
C LEU A 51 10.92 -8.93 12.94
N SER A 52 11.57 -9.47 13.97
CA SER A 52 11.68 -10.93 14.19
C SER A 52 10.40 -11.55 14.72
N PHE A 53 9.46 -10.74 15.21
CA PHE A 53 8.20 -11.19 15.77
C PHE A 53 7.04 -10.86 14.83
N VAL A 54 6.11 -11.80 14.66
CA VAL A 54 4.85 -11.53 13.93
C VAL A 54 4.08 -10.43 14.65
N GLY A 55 3.58 -9.46 13.91
CA GLY A 55 2.96 -8.25 14.45
C GLY A 55 3.97 -7.16 14.87
N GLY A 56 5.27 -7.44 14.81
CA GLY A 56 6.30 -6.45 15.07
C GLY A 56 6.38 -5.41 13.95
N SER A 57 6.69 -4.17 14.31
CA SER A 57 6.83 -3.06 13.36
C SER A 57 7.95 -2.12 13.76
N ILE A 58 8.54 -1.46 12.76
CA ILE A 58 9.55 -0.43 12.97
C ILE A 58 9.30 0.76 12.05
N PHE A 59 9.78 1.92 12.47
CA PHE A 59 9.80 3.12 11.66
C PHE A 59 11.20 3.32 11.06
N ILE A 60 11.27 3.52 9.73
CA ILE A 60 12.50 3.82 8.98
C ILE A 60 12.44 5.27 8.54
N PRO A 61 13.34 6.13 9.04
CA PRO A 61 13.43 7.52 8.60
C PRO A 61 14.11 7.63 7.22
N ASP A 62 14.09 8.84 6.67
CA ASP A 62 14.88 9.26 5.50
C ASP A 62 14.59 8.55 4.18
N ILE A 63 13.46 7.85 4.08
CA ILE A 63 12.90 7.28 2.85
C ILE A 63 11.39 7.54 2.81
N GLY A 64 10.80 7.52 1.61
CA GLY A 64 9.40 7.96 1.44
C GLY A 64 9.24 9.46 1.61
N ILE A 65 8.07 9.92 2.03
CA ILE A 65 7.74 11.32 2.27
C ILE A 65 8.11 11.74 3.71
N LYS A 66 7.61 11.01 4.71
CA LYS A 66 7.90 11.24 6.14
C LYS A 66 8.48 10.00 6.83
N GLY A 67 8.98 9.05 6.07
CA GLY A 67 9.49 7.76 6.54
C GLY A 67 8.61 6.60 6.11
N VAL A 68 9.03 5.39 6.44
CA VAL A 68 8.33 4.16 6.11
C VAL A 68 8.11 3.34 7.38
N ILE A 69 6.90 2.81 7.55
CA ILE A 69 6.60 1.81 8.58
C ILE A 69 6.70 0.44 7.95
N VAL A 70 7.58 -0.41 8.50
CA VAL A 70 7.70 -1.82 8.10
C VAL A 70 7.00 -2.67 9.15
N PHE A 71 6.17 -3.61 8.71
CA PHE A 71 5.38 -4.49 9.55
C PHE A 71 5.61 -5.96 9.18
N ASN A 72 5.87 -6.81 10.17
CA ASN A 72 5.96 -8.26 9.97
C ASN A 72 4.58 -8.89 10.09
N LEU A 73 3.98 -9.27 8.96
CA LEU A 73 2.64 -9.86 8.91
C LEU A 73 2.61 -11.32 9.36
N SER A 74 3.61 -12.14 8.99
CA SER A 74 3.53 -13.60 9.19
C SER A 74 4.87 -14.30 9.47
N GLY A 75 5.94 -13.55 9.75
CA GLY A 75 7.30 -14.09 9.89
C GLY A 75 8.06 -14.20 8.56
N SER A 76 7.39 -14.46 7.47
CA SER A 76 7.97 -14.50 6.11
C SER A 76 7.49 -13.36 5.21
N THR A 77 6.32 -12.81 5.50
CA THR A 77 5.70 -11.73 4.75
C THR A 77 5.80 -10.42 5.52
N PHE A 78 6.34 -9.41 4.85
CA PHE A 78 6.49 -8.08 5.39
C PHE A 78 5.69 -7.08 4.54
N LEU A 79 5.23 -6.01 5.17
CA LEU A 79 4.53 -4.91 4.53
C LEU A 79 5.29 -3.61 4.80
N ALA A 80 5.29 -2.70 3.84
CA ALA A 80 5.93 -1.40 3.96
C ALA A 80 4.93 -0.30 3.60
N TRP A 81 4.70 0.62 4.53
CA TRP A 81 3.73 1.69 4.41
C TRP A 81 4.40 3.05 4.49
N GLU A 82 3.98 3.98 3.65
CA GLU A 82 4.34 5.39 3.84
C GLU A 82 3.87 5.87 5.21
N ALA A 83 4.74 6.55 5.93
CA ALA A 83 4.42 7.07 7.28
C ALA A 83 3.75 8.45 7.27
N THR A 84 3.26 8.90 6.12
CA THR A 84 2.47 10.14 5.99
C THR A 84 0.99 9.79 5.91
N CYS A 85 0.15 10.49 6.68
CA CYS A 85 -1.31 10.32 6.60
C CYS A 85 -1.82 10.56 5.16
N PRO A 86 -2.57 9.60 4.57
CA PRO A 86 -2.98 9.68 3.16
C PRO A 86 -4.24 10.51 2.91
N ASN A 87 -4.89 11.03 3.95
CA ASN A 87 -6.22 11.66 3.85
C ASN A 87 -6.22 13.19 3.94
N HIS A 88 -5.06 13.82 4.01
CA HIS A 88 -4.89 15.28 3.97
C HIS A 88 -3.50 15.66 3.44
N LEU A 89 -3.30 16.95 3.14
CA LEU A 89 -1.99 17.48 2.75
C LEU A 89 -0.96 17.27 3.86
N PRO A 90 0.30 16.93 3.53
CA PRO A 90 1.34 16.72 4.53
C PRO A 90 1.64 17.97 5.37
N GLU A 91 1.41 17.87 6.67
CA GLU A 91 1.66 18.88 7.69
C GLU A 91 2.60 18.35 8.77
N SER A 92 2.88 19.11 9.82
CA SER A 92 3.73 18.68 10.93
C SER A 92 3.17 17.45 11.67
N CYS A 93 1.84 17.39 11.84
CA CYS A 93 1.12 16.29 12.51
C CYS A 93 0.86 15.08 11.61
N SER A 94 1.16 15.14 10.29
CA SER A 94 0.82 14.07 9.34
C SER A 94 1.65 12.81 9.48
N LYS A 95 2.76 12.87 10.25
CA LYS A 95 3.57 11.67 10.49
C LYS A 95 2.79 10.70 11.36
N LEU A 96 2.60 9.48 10.84
CA LEU A 96 1.94 8.40 11.55
C LEU A 96 2.81 7.90 12.71
N SER A 97 2.16 7.63 13.84
CA SER A 97 2.75 6.93 14.99
C SER A 97 2.31 5.47 15.01
N ILE A 98 3.19 4.59 15.48
CA ILE A 98 2.89 3.16 15.61
C ILE A 98 2.28 2.92 16.99
N SER A 99 1.11 2.25 17.02
CA SER A 99 0.40 1.84 18.22
C SER A 99 0.03 0.35 18.10
N GLY A 100 0.93 -0.53 18.51
CA GLY A 100 0.79 -1.98 18.32
C GLY A 100 0.74 -2.36 16.84
N VAL A 101 -0.40 -2.87 16.38
CA VAL A 101 -0.66 -3.27 14.99
C VAL A 101 -1.37 -2.18 14.17
N LEU A 102 -1.47 -0.98 14.73
CA LEU A 102 -2.10 0.17 14.10
C LEU A 102 -1.07 1.26 13.80
N ALA A 103 -1.37 2.08 12.78
CA ALA A 103 -0.76 3.37 12.56
C ALA A 103 -1.79 4.47 12.82
N GLU A 104 -1.40 5.52 13.54
CA GLU A 104 -2.30 6.59 13.98
C GLU A 104 -1.84 7.95 13.45
N CYS A 105 -2.78 8.70 12.86
CA CYS A 105 -2.59 10.07 12.42
C CYS A 105 -3.07 11.04 13.52
N SER A 106 -2.15 11.84 14.06
CA SER A 106 -2.50 12.78 15.13
C SER A 106 -3.27 14.03 14.65
N CYS A 107 -3.32 14.30 13.33
CA CYS A 107 -4.08 15.45 12.81
C CYS A 107 -5.60 15.27 12.98
N GLU A 108 -6.14 14.13 12.57
CA GLU A 108 -7.57 13.83 12.59
C GLU A 108 -7.94 12.56 13.38
N ASN A 109 -6.99 11.98 14.10
CA ASN A 109 -7.16 10.74 14.86
C ASN A 109 -7.57 9.54 13.98
N PHE A 110 -7.13 9.53 12.71
CA PHE A 110 -7.34 8.39 11.85
C PHE A 110 -6.47 7.20 12.28
N GLN A 111 -7.07 6.02 12.24
CA GLN A 111 -6.41 4.77 12.58
C GLN A 111 -6.39 3.85 11.36
N TYR A 112 -5.22 3.26 11.10
CA TYR A 112 -4.99 2.36 9.98
C TYR A 112 -4.47 1.02 10.50
N SER A 113 -4.93 -0.07 9.90
CA SER A 113 -4.39 -1.40 10.15
C SER A 113 -3.03 -1.55 9.47
N LEU A 114 -1.97 -1.87 10.20
CA LEU A 114 -0.67 -2.20 9.60
C LEU A 114 -0.68 -3.55 8.86
N ALA A 115 -1.65 -4.42 9.14
CA ALA A 115 -1.79 -5.71 8.46
C ALA A 115 -2.46 -5.60 7.07
N THR A 116 -3.27 -4.57 6.83
CA THR A 116 -4.03 -4.41 5.58
C THR A 116 -3.85 -3.05 4.92
N GLY A 117 -3.34 -2.06 5.63
CA GLY A 117 -3.26 -0.67 5.22
C GLY A 117 -4.59 0.10 5.32
N GLN A 118 -5.69 -0.57 5.64
CA GLN A 118 -7.03 0.02 5.61
C GLN A 118 -7.26 1.06 6.69
N LEU A 119 -7.97 2.13 6.33
CA LEU A 119 -8.51 3.10 7.26
C LEU A 119 -9.67 2.45 8.06
N LEU A 120 -9.55 2.43 9.39
CA LEU A 120 -10.50 1.72 10.28
C LEU A 120 -11.64 2.62 10.79
N ASN A 121 -11.41 3.92 10.87
CA ASN A 121 -12.38 4.90 11.39
C ASN A 121 -12.62 6.06 10.41
N PRO A 122 -13.14 5.78 9.19
CA PRO A 122 -13.37 6.80 8.19
C PRO A 122 -14.36 7.86 8.71
N SER A 123 -14.08 9.12 8.42
CA SER A 123 -15.01 10.22 8.66
C SER A 123 -15.92 10.43 7.43
N GLU A 124 -17.17 10.80 7.65
CA GLU A 124 -18.12 11.16 6.58
C GLU A 124 -17.62 12.32 5.69
N LYS A 125 -16.67 13.09 6.17
CA LYS A 125 -16.06 14.20 5.41
C LYS A 125 -15.06 13.73 4.37
N LEU A 126 -14.58 12.46 4.46
CA LEU A 126 -13.66 11.88 3.49
C LEU A 126 -14.42 11.30 2.29
N ASN A 127 -14.15 11.83 1.11
CA ASN A 127 -14.74 11.32 -0.12
C ASN A 127 -13.76 11.39 -1.31
N PRO A 128 -13.20 10.24 -1.72
CA PRO A 128 -13.21 8.94 -1.03
C PRO A 128 -12.16 8.87 0.11
N PRO A 129 -12.41 8.06 1.15
CA PRO A 129 -11.40 7.72 2.14
C PRO A 129 -10.26 6.94 1.50
N ARG A 130 -9.04 7.13 1.99
CA ARG A 130 -7.83 6.51 1.43
C ARG A 130 -7.11 5.68 2.47
N ASP A 131 -6.67 4.52 2.04
CA ASP A 131 -5.84 3.61 2.78
C ASP A 131 -4.35 4.05 2.76
N LEU A 132 -3.50 3.42 3.55
CA LEU A 132 -2.07 3.68 3.56
C LEU A 132 -1.45 3.45 2.18
N LEU A 133 -0.50 4.28 1.80
CA LEU A 133 0.28 4.08 0.59
C LEU A 133 1.28 2.94 0.80
N PHE A 134 1.16 1.91 -0.02
CA PHE A 134 2.03 0.74 0.02
C PHE A 134 3.30 0.96 -0.79
N TYR A 135 4.44 0.53 -0.24
CA TYR A 135 5.71 0.41 -0.93
C TYR A 135 6.09 -1.05 -1.18
N GLN A 136 6.74 -1.32 -2.29
CA GLN A 136 7.22 -2.66 -2.61
C GLN A 136 8.22 -3.12 -1.55
N ILE A 137 8.05 -4.35 -1.06
CA ILE A 137 8.98 -4.96 -0.11
C ILE A 137 9.21 -6.42 -0.47
N GLN A 138 10.47 -6.83 -0.49
CA GLN A 138 10.89 -8.20 -0.84
C GLN A 138 11.90 -8.69 0.19
N ASN A 139 11.81 -9.96 0.57
CA ASN A 139 12.75 -10.60 1.50
C ASN A 139 13.73 -11.49 0.71
N PHE A 140 15.00 -11.15 0.78
CA PHE A 140 16.13 -11.89 0.20
C PHE A 140 16.98 -12.49 1.32
N ASN A 141 16.59 -13.67 1.84
CA ASN A 141 17.34 -14.37 2.88
C ASN A 141 17.69 -13.49 4.11
N GLY A 142 16.70 -12.78 4.64
CA GLY A 142 16.88 -11.92 5.81
C GLY A 142 17.32 -10.49 5.50
N ILE A 143 17.40 -10.12 4.23
CA ILE A 143 17.55 -8.73 3.80
C ILE A 143 16.20 -8.30 3.18
N LEU A 144 15.55 -7.35 3.83
CA LEU A 144 14.34 -6.74 3.29
C LEU A 144 14.73 -5.57 2.38
N ARG A 145 14.34 -5.64 1.12
CA ARG A 145 14.47 -4.53 0.17
C ARG A 145 13.14 -3.81 0.03
N ILE A 146 13.14 -2.53 0.36
CA ILE A 146 12.00 -1.64 0.20
C ILE A 146 12.29 -0.71 -0.97
N SER A 147 11.31 -0.51 -1.84
CA SER A 147 11.43 0.40 -3.00
C SER A 147 10.09 0.96 -3.42
N ASN A 148 10.16 2.05 -4.18
CA ASN A 148 9.03 2.68 -4.88
C ASN A 148 9.46 3.06 -6.29
#